data_0ea8b28a0692565ecef4c24626e9144a
#
_entry.id   0ea8b28a0692565ecef4c24626e9144a
#
_cell.length_a   1.000
_cell.length_b   1.000
_cell.length_c   1.000
_cell.angle_alpha   90.00
_cell.angle_beta   90.00
_cell.angle_gamma   90.00
#
_symmetry.space_group_name_H-M   'P 1'
#
loop_
_entity.id
_entity.type
_entity.pdbx_description
1 polymer ?
#
loop_
_entity_poly.entity_id
_entity_poly.type
_entity_poly.pdbx_seq_one_letter_code
_entity_poly.pdbx_strand_id
1 'polypeptide(L)'
;MSYTLLSDDYRFFRIRFNQYHHTDSSGGCDLHFLALMVKGHAKIVTAEETLTIRQGDAFYFPKGLKYHSYWYGEPEIEFLSFGFSAMPAGDRKNYVLQTLPEAAALGDRLRKIPTRGKDVDSHTLSLFYDALAKAAEHLICEPAKTGHALADHAAHYMRKHPYASMPEVSAACGVSQPHLYATFREVTSSTPNDYRQSVLCQKAVELLTTTDKTVEEISTLLQFSSAAYLRKVLHKHTGKTPRQIRQSRDF
;
A
#
# COMPACT_ATOMS: atom_id res chain seq x y z
N MET A 1 -26.54 -5.53 -1.69
CA MET A 1 -25.21 -5.67 -2.31
C MET A 1 -24.25 -4.88 -1.46
N SER A 2 -23.59 -5.53 -0.51
CA SER A 2 -22.50 -4.90 0.24
C SER A 2 -21.25 -5.05 -0.60
N TYR A 3 -20.85 -4.00 -1.28
CA TYR A 3 -19.51 -3.92 -1.83
C TYR A 3 -18.56 -3.83 -0.66
N THR A 4 -17.90 -4.91 -0.31
CA THR A 4 -16.69 -4.88 0.51
C THR A 4 -15.58 -4.27 -0.35
N LEU A 5 -15.75 -3.00 -0.68
CA LEU A 5 -14.71 -2.18 -1.27
C LEU A 5 -13.64 -2.01 -0.19
N LEU A 6 -12.60 -2.90 -0.23
CA LEU A 6 -11.28 -2.53 0.22
C LEU A 6 -11.05 -2.47 1.74
N SER A 7 -11.64 -3.38 2.54
CA SER A 7 -11.41 -3.41 3.99
C SER A 7 -9.93 -3.63 4.39
N ASP A 8 -9.11 -4.21 3.52
CA ASP A 8 -7.70 -4.48 3.81
C ASP A 8 -6.75 -3.37 3.37
N ASP A 9 -7.23 -2.40 2.56
CA ASP A 9 -6.43 -1.32 1.99
C ASP A 9 -6.43 -0.04 2.82
N TYR A 10 -7.28 0.04 3.86
CA TYR A 10 -7.39 1.21 4.73
C TYR A 10 -7.25 0.82 6.19
N ARG A 11 -6.50 1.63 6.94
CA ARG A 11 -6.30 1.47 8.39
C ARG A 11 -6.32 2.84 9.05
N PHE A 12 -7.46 3.20 9.67
CA PHE A 12 -7.68 4.50 10.29
C PHE A 12 -7.73 4.36 11.79
N PHE A 13 -6.68 4.84 12.45
CA PHE A 13 -6.50 4.68 13.89
C PHE A 13 -6.28 6.02 14.59
N ARG A 14 -6.83 6.13 15.78
CA ARG A 14 -6.38 7.05 16.82
C ARG A 14 -5.46 6.26 17.74
N ILE A 15 -4.19 6.56 17.68
CA ILE A 15 -3.14 5.83 18.39
C ILE A 15 -2.76 6.62 19.62
N ARG A 16 -2.68 5.94 20.78
CA ARG A 16 -2.24 6.50 22.04
C ARG A 16 -1.18 5.61 22.65
N PHE A 17 -0.14 6.24 23.17
CA PHE A 17 0.89 5.61 23.97
C PHE A 17 1.08 6.39 25.27
N ASN A 18 1.78 5.78 26.22
CA ASN A 18 2.32 6.48 27.39
C ASN A 18 3.41 7.46 26.96
N GLN A 19 4.25 7.90 27.88
CA GLN A 19 5.24 8.97 27.68
C GLN A 19 6.27 8.68 26.59
N TYR A 20 6.56 7.41 26.30
CA TYR A 20 7.54 6.99 25.29
C TYR A 20 7.08 5.76 24.53
N HIS A 21 7.32 5.76 23.20
CA HIS A 21 7.15 4.60 22.34
C HIS A 21 8.21 4.57 21.24
N HIS A 22 8.68 3.37 20.88
CA HIS A 22 9.59 3.14 19.76
C HIS A 22 8.99 2.12 18.80
N THR A 23 9.06 2.40 17.50
CA THR A 23 8.67 1.45 16.45
C THR A 23 9.87 1.20 15.54
N ASP A 24 10.12 -0.07 15.26
CA ASP A 24 11.07 -0.51 14.24
C ASP A 24 10.30 -0.88 12.96
N SER A 25 10.51 -0.12 11.92
CA SER A 25 9.98 -0.33 10.56
C SER A 25 11.12 -0.49 9.56
N SER A 26 12.24 -1.09 9.96
CA SER A 26 13.39 -1.36 9.09
C SER A 26 13.08 -2.28 7.91
N GLY A 27 12.01 -3.09 8.01
CA GLY A 27 11.46 -3.89 6.91
C GLY A 27 10.72 -3.07 5.84
N GLY A 28 10.41 -1.80 6.12
CA GLY A 28 9.58 -0.93 5.31
C GLY A 28 8.09 -1.02 5.66
N CYS A 29 7.39 0.12 5.63
CA CYS A 29 5.95 0.14 5.89
C CYS A 29 5.14 -0.37 4.70
N ASP A 30 4.07 -1.11 4.97
CA ASP A 30 3.23 -1.78 3.96
C ASP A 30 2.21 -0.85 3.28
N LEU A 31 1.95 0.32 3.86
CA LEU A 31 1.01 1.33 3.41
C LEU A 31 1.65 2.71 3.34
N HIS A 32 1.02 3.63 2.61
CA HIS A 32 1.19 5.06 2.81
C HIS A 32 0.48 5.47 4.10
N PHE A 33 1.00 6.45 4.82
CA PHE A 33 0.32 7.02 5.98
C PHE A 33 0.24 8.54 5.85
N LEU A 34 -0.99 9.07 5.92
CA LEU A 34 -1.25 10.48 6.22
C LEU A 34 -1.65 10.55 7.68
N ALA A 35 -1.02 11.45 8.44
CA ALA A 35 -1.19 11.45 9.89
C ALA A 35 -1.18 12.87 10.48
N LEU A 36 -1.68 12.99 11.73
CA LEU A 36 -1.70 14.24 12.48
C LEU A 36 -1.22 13.99 13.90
N MET A 37 -0.21 14.70 14.35
CA MET A 37 0.23 14.71 15.75
C MET A 37 -0.73 15.53 16.60
N VAL A 38 -1.47 14.88 17.49
CA VAL A 38 -2.45 15.54 18.38
C VAL A 38 -1.80 15.98 19.67
N LYS A 39 -0.97 15.10 20.27
CA LYS A 39 -0.24 15.38 21.53
C LYS A 39 1.16 14.75 21.45
N GLY A 40 2.17 15.45 21.96
CA GLY A 40 3.53 15.00 21.99
C GLY A 40 4.32 15.38 20.74
N HIS A 41 5.41 14.68 20.51
CA HIS A 41 6.29 14.86 19.35
C HIS A 41 6.98 13.55 18.98
N ALA A 42 7.57 13.49 17.79
CA ALA A 42 8.30 12.30 17.36
C ALA A 42 9.57 12.67 16.59
N LYS A 43 10.53 11.73 16.60
CA LYS A 43 11.68 11.71 15.69
C LYS A 43 11.59 10.48 14.82
N ILE A 44 11.63 10.67 13.52
CA ILE A 44 11.64 9.62 12.51
C ILE A 44 13.04 9.58 11.91
N VAL A 45 13.72 8.46 12.07
CA VAL A 45 15.10 8.27 11.63
C VAL A 45 15.12 7.28 10.47
N THR A 46 15.56 7.73 9.32
CA THR A 46 15.84 6.90 8.13
C THR A 46 17.35 6.76 7.93
N ALA A 47 17.78 6.05 6.90
CA ALA A 47 19.20 5.98 6.54
C ALA A 47 19.72 7.32 6.00
N GLU A 48 18.85 8.20 5.50
CA GLU A 48 19.22 9.43 4.78
C GLU A 48 18.99 10.68 5.62
N GLU A 49 17.97 10.68 6.52
CA GLU A 49 17.55 11.88 7.25
C GLU A 49 16.90 11.58 8.60
N THR A 50 16.75 12.62 9.39
CA THR A 50 15.91 12.62 10.61
C THR A 50 14.85 13.70 10.52
N LEU A 51 13.57 13.30 10.50
CA LEU A 51 12.43 14.21 10.54
C LEU A 51 11.93 14.36 11.98
N THR A 52 11.73 15.60 12.43
CA THR A 52 11.07 15.90 13.71
C THR A 52 9.61 16.29 13.46
N ILE A 53 8.69 15.61 14.10
CA ILE A 53 7.24 15.87 14.05
C ILE A 53 6.86 16.50 15.40
N ARG A 54 6.16 17.64 15.38
CA ARG A 54 5.69 18.38 16.56
C ARG A 54 4.17 18.28 16.70
N GLN A 55 3.69 18.59 17.87
CA GLN A 55 2.24 18.70 18.09
C GLN A 55 1.62 19.70 17.10
N GLY A 56 0.53 19.28 16.45
CA GLY A 56 -0.16 20.03 15.43
C GLY A 56 0.33 19.74 14.01
N ASP A 57 1.48 19.12 13.81
CA ASP A 57 1.98 18.79 12.48
C ASP A 57 1.14 17.70 11.84
N ALA A 58 0.70 17.93 10.60
CA ALA A 58 0.32 16.87 9.69
C ALA A 58 1.58 16.35 8.99
N PHE A 59 1.66 15.03 8.77
CA PHE A 59 2.83 14.40 8.20
C PHE A 59 2.47 13.21 7.31
N TYR A 60 3.39 12.88 6.41
CA TYR A 60 3.18 11.83 5.44
C TYR A 60 4.37 10.87 5.40
N PHE A 61 4.06 9.55 5.40
CA PHE A 61 5.02 8.47 5.22
C PHE A 61 4.70 7.73 3.92
N PRO A 62 5.63 7.66 2.97
CA PRO A 62 5.44 6.87 1.77
C PRO A 62 5.50 5.37 2.07
N LYS A 63 4.71 4.58 1.34
CA LYS A 63 4.80 3.13 1.35
C LYS A 63 6.21 2.67 1.00
N GLY A 64 6.70 1.65 1.70
CA GLY A 64 8.05 1.12 1.56
C GLY A 64 9.11 1.86 2.37
N LEU A 65 8.78 2.98 3.04
CA LEU A 65 9.72 3.72 3.88
C LEU A 65 10.28 2.82 4.99
N LYS A 66 11.61 2.77 5.07
CA LYS A 66 12.35 2.08 6.14
C LYS A 66 12.77 3.11 7.17
N TYR A 67 12.35 2.93 8.42
CA TYR A 67 12.63 3.91 9.47
C TYR A 67 12.58 3.30 10.88
N HIS A 68 13.17 4.02 11.81
CA HIS A 68 12.90 3.90 13.25
C HIS A 68 12.15 5.15 13.70
N SER A 69 11.13 5.00 14.52
CA SER A 69 10.41 6.15 15.08
C SER A 69 10.44 6.15 16.60
N TYR A 70 10.68 7.31 17.17
CA TYR A 70 10.79 7.58 18.60
C TYR A 70 9.74 8.63 18.94
N TRP A 71 8.79 8.26 19.78
CA TRP A 71 7.63 9.08 20.16
C TRP A 71 7.73 9.47 21.62
N TYR A 72 7.43 10.73 21.93
CA TYR A 72 7.56 11.30 23.25
C TYR A 72 6.36 12.19 23.55
N GLY A 73 5.85 12.18 24.81
CA GLY A 73 4.76 13.04 25.25
C GLY A 73 4.50 12.96 26.73
N GLU A 74 4.00 14.04 27.32
CA GLU A 74 3.56 14.11 28.71
C GLU A 74 2.15 14.71 28.77
N PRO A 75 1.17 14.05 29.42
CA PRO A 75 1.25 12.73 30.08
C PRO A 75 1.18 11.57 29.09
N GLU A 76 0.81 11.82 27.84
CA GLU A 76 0.57 10.82 26.80
C GLU A 76 0.96 11.31 25.42
N ILE A 77 1.18 10.37 24.51
CA ILE A 77 1.35 10.60 23.06
C ILE A 77 0.02 10.28 22.41
N GLU A 78 -0.45 11.15 21.49
CA GLU A 78 -1.66 10.88 20.71
C GLU A 78 -1.47 11.36 19.27
N PHE A 79 -1.78 10.50 18.30
CA PHE A 79 -1.82 10.88 16.90
C PHE A 79 -2.90 10.12 16.13
N LEU A 80 -3.39 10.75 15.05
CA LEU A 80 -4.27 10.12 14.08
C LEU A 80 -3.43 9.55 12.96
N SER A 81 -3.72 8.32 12.53
CA SER A 81 -3.00 7.62 11.47
C SER A 81 -3.97 7.05 10.46
N PHE A 82 -3.82 7.44 9.21
CA PHE A 82 -4.66 7.04 8.09
C PHE A 82 -3.79 6.29 7.08
N GLY A 83 -3.78 4.95 7.19
CA GLY A 83 -3.07 4.05 6.30
C GLY A 83 -3.89 3.75 5.04
N PHE A 84 -3.24 3.75 3.86
CA PHE A 84 -3.88 3.44 2.58
C PHE A 84 -2.87 2.85 1.58
N SER A 85 -3.34 2.02 0.65
CA SER A 85 -2.46 1.20 -0.20
C SER A 85 -1.92 1.91 -1.44
N ALA A 86 -2.66 2.90 -1.99
CA ALA A 86 -2.31 3.57 -3.23
C ALA A 86 -2.74 5.04 -3.27
N MET A 87 -1.93 5.89 -3.88
CA MET A 87 -2.27 7.29 -4.13
C MET A 87 -3.31 7.42 -5.26
N PRO A 88 -4.27 8.37 -5.18
CA PRO A 88 -5.30 8.56 -6.21
C PRO A 88 -4.75 8.80 -7.63
N ALA A 89 -3.59 9.45 -7.75
CA ALA A 89 -2.91 9.68 -9.02
C ALA A 89 -2.04 8.50 -9.49
N GLY A 90 -2.10 7.37 -8.79
CA GLY A 90 -1.21 6.23 -8.95
C GLY A 90 0.17 6.48 -8.33
N ASP A 91 0.90 5.41 -8.04
CA ASP A 91 2.21 5.45 -7.37
C ASP A 91 3.36 5.86 -8.31
N ARG A 92 3.06 6.70 -9.32
CA ARG A 92 4.04 7.17 -10.31
C ARG A 92 4.99 8.24 -9.78
N LYS A 93 4.70 8.80 -8.61
CA LYS A 93 5.49 9.85 -7.98
C LYS A 93 6.25 9.26 -6.80
N ASN A 94 7.54 9.56 -6.71
CA ASN A 94 8.37 9.20 -5.57
C ASN A 94 8.14 10.18 -4.42
N TYR A 95 7.05 9.96 -3.67
CA TYR A 95 6.75 10.78 -2.50
C TYR A 95 7.77 10.54 -1.39
N VAL A 96 8.16 11.59 -0.70
CA VAL A 96 9.15 11.53 0.39
C VAL A 96 8.51 11.65 1.77
N LEU A 97 9.22 11.21 2.80
CA LEU A 97 8.91 11.47 4.20
C LEU A 97 8.88 12.97 4.45
N GLN A 98 7.80 13.52 5.01
CA GLN A 98 7.68 14.97 5.20
C GLN A 98 6.62 15.36 6.22
N THR A 99 6.78 16.55 6.81
CA THR A 99 5.67 17.31 7.40
C THR A 99 5.00 18.14 6.33
N LEU A 100 3.70 18.41 6.50
CA LEU A 100 2.89 19.14 5.53
C LEU A 100 2.66 20.58 6.01
N PRO A 101 2.84 21.59 5.16
CA PRO A 101 2.50 22.96 5.48
C PRO A 101 0.98 23.12 5.67
N GLU A 102 0.55 24.25 6.24
CA GLU A 102 -0.87 24.53 6.54
C GLU A 102 -1.52 23.45 7.42
N ALA A 103 -0.77 22.92 8.38
CA ALA A 103 -1.18 21.83 9.25
C ALA A 103 -2.53 22.08 9.95
N ALA A 104 -2.90 23.34 10.23
CA ALA A 104 -4.17 23.69 10.89
C ALA A 104 -5.38 23.29 10.02
N ALA A 105 -5.45 23.76 8.78
CA ALA A 105 -6.58 23.47 7.89
C ALA A 105 -6.67 21.97 7.54
N LEU A 106 -5.53 21.33 7.28
CA LEU A 106 -5.46 19.89 7.05
C LEU A 106 -5.78 19.12 8.33
N GLY A 107 -5.28 19.55 9.49
CA GLY A 107 -5.54 18.95 10.78
C GLY A 107 -7.03 18.93 11.15
N ASP A 108 -7.78 20.01 10.84
CA ASP A 108 -9.22 20.08 11.05
C ASP A 108 -9.99 19.07 10.18
N ARG A 109 -9.53 18.83 8.94
CA ARG A 109 -10.09 17.79 8.07
C ARG A 109 -9.80 16.39 8.64
N LEU A 110 -8.54 16.12 9.01
CA LEU A 110 -8.12 14.82 9.56
C LEU A 110 -8.85 14.49 10.87
N ARG A 111 -9.13 15.47 11.74
CA ARG A 111 -9.89 15.27 13.00
C ARG A 111 -11.34 14.84 12.77
N LYS A 112 -11.93 15.17 11.60
CA LYS A 112 -13.32 14.81 11.26
C LYS A 112 -13.45 13.36 10.76
N ILE A 113 -12.34 12.71 10.39
CA ILE A 113 -12.36 11.34 9.88
C ILE A 113 -12.54 10.36 11.03
N PRO A 114 -13.56 9.49 11.00
CA PRO A 114 -13.73 8.43 11.99
C PRO A 114 -12.53 7.46 12.00
N THR A 115 -12.06 7.11 13.20
CA THR A 115 -10.89 6.21 13.37
C THR A 115 -11.37 4.87 13.93
N ARG A 116 -11.94 4.02 13.08
CA ARG A 116 -12.55 2.73 13.42
C ARG A 116 -11.72 1.51 12.99
N GLY A 117 -10.42 1.69 12.85
CA GLY A 117 -9.52 0.63 12.42
C GLY A 117 -9.65 0.31 10.93
N LYS A 118 -10.05 -0.90 10.62
CA LYS A 118 -10.28 -1.38 9.25
C LYS A 118 -11.74 -1.27 8.80
N ASP A 119 -12.65 -0.91 9.70
CA ASP A 119 -14.08 -0.73 9.40
C ASP A 119 -14.31 0.68 8.84
N VAL A 120 -14.06 0.83 7.54
CA VAL A 120 -14.09 2.11 6.83
C VAL A 120 -15.26 2.13 5.85
N ASP A 121 -16.28 2.92 6.16
CA ASP A 121 -17.45 3.11 5.30
C ASP A 121 -17.21 4.19 4.21
N SER A 122 -18.16 4.31 3.29
CA SER A 122 -18.08 5.25 2.17
C SER A 122 -18.04 6.72 2.62
N HIS A 123 -18.70 7.07 3.72
CA HIS A 123 -18.65 8.42 4.28
C HIS A 123 -17.27 8.74 4.84
N THR A 124 -16.69 7.81 5.60
CA THR A 124 -15.32 7.92 6.13
C THR A 124 -14.30 8.06 5.00
N LEU A 125 -14.46 7.28 3.91
CA LEU A 125 -13.60 7.40 2.71
C LEU A 125 -13.75 8.76 2.03
N SER A 126 -14.96 9.30 1.93
CA SER A 126 -15.19 10.63 1.36
C SER A 126 -14.43 11.71 2.12
N LEU A 127 -14.49 11.70 3.46
CA LEU A 127 -13.76 12.63 4.31
C LEU A 127 -12.25 12.45 4.19
N PHE A 128 -11.79 11.20 4.11
CA PHE A 128 -10.38 10.90 3.92
C PHE A 128 -9.86 11.40 2.58
N TYR A 129 -10.57 11.15 1.48
CA TYR A 129 -10.15 11.62 0.15
C TYR A 129 -10.18 13.14 0.02
N ASP A 130 -11.09 13.85 0.71
CA ASP A 130 -11.06 15.32 0.79
C ASP A 130 -9.78 15.82 1.50
N ALA A 131 -9.41 15.18 2.62
CA ALA A 131 -8.18 15.50 3.32
C ALA A 131 -6.93 15.14 2.49
N LEU A 132 -6.94 13.97 1.82
CA LEU A 132 -5.83 13.52 0.97
C LEU A 132 -5.65 14.42 -0.25
N ALA A 133 -6.74 14.89 -0.88
CA ALA A 133 -6.68 15.84 -1.99
C ALA A 133 -6.00 17.14 -1.54
N LYS A 134 -6.36 17.67 -0.35
CA LYS A 134 -5.71 18.86 0.21
C LYS A 134 -4.22 18.59 0.53
N ALA A 135 -3.89 17.46 1.11
CA ALA A 135 -2.51 17.08 1.37
C ALA A 135 -1.68 16.96 0.06
N ALA A 136 -2.28 16.41 -1.00
CA ALA A 136 -1.61 16.20 -2.28
C ALA A 136 -1.17 17.49 -2.99
N GLU A 137 -1.78 18.62 -2.68
CA GLU A 137 -1.35 19.95 -3.17
C GLU A 137 0.06 20.33 -2.67
N HIS A 138 0.47 19.76 -1.53
CA HIS A 138 1.72 20.10 -0.83
C HIS A 138 2.71 18.94 -0.76
N LEU A 139 2.32 17.74 -1.22
CA LEU A 139 3.22 16.59 -1.18
C LEU A 139 4.40 16.77 -2.14
N ILE A 140 5.58 16.85 -1.56
CA ILE A 140 6.85 16.89 -2.29
C ILE A 140 7.15 15.50 -2.85
N CYS A 141 7.58 15.49 -4.11
CA CYS A 141 8.03 14.31 -4.80
C CYS A 141 9.46 14.55 -5.27
N GLU A 142 10.32 13.61 -5.02
CA GLU A 142 11.62 13.56 -5.70
C GLU A 142 11.46 13.04 -7.12
N PRO A 143 12.37 13.41 -8.05
CA PRO A 143 12.48 12.72 -9.33
C PRO A 143 12.59 11.21 -9.06
N ALA A 144 11.77 10.42 -9.73
CA ALA A 144 11.83 8.97 -9.59
C ALA A 144 13.27 8.51 -9.84
N LYS A 145 13.91 7.90 -8.83
CA LYS A 145 15.21 7.23 -9.02
C LYS A 145 15.02 6.29 -10.22
N THR A 146 15.98 6.19 -11.10
CA THR A 146 15.88 5.42 -12.36
C THR A 146 15.30 4.02 -12.13
N GLY A 147 15.58 3.40 -10.98
CA GLY A 147 15.03 2.12 -10.58
C GLY A 147 13.51 2.12 -10.33
N HIS A 148 12.94 3.17 -9.75
CA HIS A 148 11.48 3.24 -9.50
C HIS A 148 10.71 3.34 -10.81
N ALA A 149 11.16 4.17 -11.75
CA ALA A 149 10.54 4.27 -13.07
C ALA A 149 10.55 2.93 -13.82
N LEU A 150 11.65 2.16 -13.72
CA LEU A 150 11.75 0.83 -14.31
C LEU A 150 10.78 -0.16 -13.64
N ALA A 151 10.74 -0.18 -12.31
CA ALA A 151 9.85 -1.07 -11.56
C ALA A 151 8.37 -0.77 -11.86
N ASP A 152 8.00 0.50 -11.91
CA ASP A 152 6.65 0.96 -12.25
C ASP A 152 6.26 0.60 -13.68
N HIS A 153 7.18 0.80 -14.64
CA HIS A 153 6.96 0.41 -16.03
C HIS A 153 6.74 -1.10 -16.15
N ALA A 154 7.58 -1.90 -15.50
CA ALA A 154 7.46 -3.35 -15.48
C ALA A 154 6.13 -3.80 -14.82
N ALA A 155 5.76 -3.22 -13.69
CA ALA A 155 4.50 -3.50 -13.00
C ALA A 155 3.29 -3.13 -13.87
N HIS A 156 3.32 -1.96 -14.53
CA HIS A 156 2.28 -1.55 -15.46
C HIS A 156 2.15 -2.50 -16.65
N TYR A 157 3.28 -2.88 -17.25
CA TYR A 157 3.30 -3.83 -18.36
C TYR A 157 2.72 -5.19 -17.94
N MET A 158 3.12 -5.74 -16.79
CA MET A 158 2.60 -7.01 -16.27
C MET A 158 1.10 -6.97 -15.94
N ARG A 159 0.56 -5.83 -15.48
CA ARG A 159 -0.90 -5.68 -15.31
C ARG A 159 -1.65 -5.70 -16.63
N LYS A 160 -1.12 -5.03 -17.67
CA LYS A 160 -1.70 -5.04 -19.02
C LYS A 160 -1.53 -6.38 -19.74
N HIS A 161 -0.41 -7.04 -19.53
CA HIS A 161 -0.01 -8.27 -20.19
C HIS A 161 0.32 -9.36 -19.16
N PRO A 162 -0.67 -9.86 -18.40
CA PRO A 162 -0.42 -10.74 -17.25
C PRO A 162 0.16 -12.11 -17.64
N TYR A 163 0.05 -12.46 -18.92
CA TYR A 163 0.60 -13.71 -19.48
C TYR A 163 1.99 -13.54 -20.09
N ALA A 164 2.51 -12.32 -20.18
CA ALA A 164 3.84 -12.07 -20.73
C ALA A 164 4.91 -12.84 -19.95
N SER A 165 5.84 -13.43 -20.66
CA SER A 165 7.03 -14.06 -20.10
C SER A 165 7.99 -12.99 -19.54
N MET A 166 8.89 -13.38 -18.63
CA MET A 166 9.88 -12.43 -18.09
C MET A 166 10.82 -11.86 -19.15
N PRO A 167 11.25 -12.62 -20.18
CA PRO A 167 11.93 -12.05 -21.35
C PRO A 167 11.14 -10.93 -22.03
N GLU A 168 9.84 -11.09 -22.25
CA GLU A 168 8.99 -10.06 -22.87
C GLU A 168 8.85 -8.83 -21.98
N VAL A 169 8.68 -9.02 -20.67
CA VAL A 169 8.63 -7.91 -19.71
C VAL A 169 9.94 -7.12 -19.71
N SER A 170 11.09 -7.80 -19.69
CA SER A 170 12.40 -7.13 -19.71
C SER A 170 12.66 -6.41 -21.04
N ALA A 171 12.27 -7.00 -22.17
CA ALA A 171 12.37 -6.37 -23.48
C ALA A 171 11.48 -5.12 -23.58
N ALA A 172 10.24 -5.19 -23.09
CA ALA A 172 9.34 -4.04 -23.04
C ALA A 172 9.88 -2.89 -22.17
N CYS A 173 10.68 -3.22 -21.15
CA CYS A 173 11.35 -2.24 -20.30
C CYS A 173 12.72 -1.77 -20.85
N GLY A 174 13.20 -2.33 -21.95
CA GLY A 174 14.50 -1.98 -22.54
C GLY A 174 15.71 -2.39 -21.71
N VAL A 175 15.59 -3.43 -20.86
CA VAL A 175 16.65 -3.88 -19.94
C VAL A 175 16.86 -5.40 -20.00
N SER A 176 17.99 -5.88 -19.50
CA SER A 176 18.21 -7.32 -19.31
C SER A 176 17.38 -7.87 -18.17
N GLN A 177 17.05 -9.18 -18.21
CA GLN A 177 16.31 -9.82 -17.11
C GLN A 177 17.02 -9.69 -15.75
N PRO A 178 18.34 -9.94 -15.62
CA PRO A 178 19.05 -9.75 -14.36
C PRO A 178 18.88 -8.34 -13.78
N HIS A 179 18.98 -7.31 -14.63
CA HIS A 179 18.79 -5.92 -14.21
C HIS A 179 17.35 -5.66 -13.77
N LEU A 180 16.36 -6.15 -14.51
CA LEU A 180 14.94 -6.06 -14.12
C LEU A 180 14.71 -6.69 -12.75
N TYR A 181 15.21 -7.91 -12.51
CA TYR A 181 15.04 -8.62 -11.25
C TYR A 181 15.69 -7.91 -10.07
N ALA A 182 16.93 -7.44 -10.25
CA ALA A 182 17.65 -6.70 -9.21
C ALA A 182 16.92 -5.42 -8.82
N THR A 183 16.61 -4.58 -9.80
CA THR A 183 15.96 -3.28 -9.59
C THR A 183 14.54 -3.45 -9.04
N PHE A 184 13.75 -4.36 -9.61
CA PHE A 184 12.38 -4.59 -9.16
C PHE A 184 12.35 -5.07 -7.70
N ARG A 185 13.26 -5.97 -7.33
CA ARG A 185 13.38 -6.47 -5.95
C ARG A 185 13.84 -5.40 -4.98
N GLU A 186 14.77 -4.56 -5.39
CA GLU A 186 15.25 -3.42 -4.59
C GLU A 186 14.11 -2.45 -4.27
N VAL A 187 13.30 -2.11 -5.29
CA VAL A 187 12.21 -1.13 -5.18
C VAL A 187 10.97 -1.70 -4.48
N THR A 188 10.57 -2.93 -4.83
CA THR A 188 9.28 -3.49 -4.40
C THR A 188 9.39 -4.54 -3.29
N SER A 189 10.61 -4.93 -2.90
CA SER A 189 10.90 -6.06 -2.00
C SER A 189 10.33 -7.40 -2.48
N SER A 190 9.95 -7.50 -3.75
CA SER A 190 9.35 -8.67 -4.40
C SER A 190 10.04 -8.95 -5.74
N THR A 191 9.97 -10.18 -6.25
CA THR A 191 10.45 -10.44 -7.60
C THR A 191 9.39 -10.07 -8.65
N PRO A 192 9.80 -9.73 -9.91
CA PRO A 192 8.84 -9.50 -11.00
C PRO A 192 7.89 -10.68 -11.20
N ASN A 193 8.39 -11.90 -11.04
CA ASN A 193 7.58 -13.12 -11.19
C ASN A 193 6.55 -13.27 -10.06
N ASP A 194 6.92 -12.99 -8.81
CA ASP A 194 5.97 -13.00 -7.68
C ASP A 194 4.90 -11.92 -7.87
N TYR A 195 5.29 -10.72 -8.33
CA TYR A 195 4.33 -9.67 -8.66
C TYR A 195 3.36 -10.09 -9.76
N ARG A 196 3.84 -10.69 -10.85
CA ARG A 196 2.97 -11.23 -11.91
C ARG A 196 2.01 -12.29 -11.36
N GLN A 197 2.49 -13.18 -10.48
CA GLN A 197 1.63 -14.17 -9.83
C GLN A 197 0.54 -13.50 -8.97
N SER A 198 0.85 -12.40 -8.27
CA SER A 198 -0.17 -11.66 -7.51
C SER A 198 -1.24 -11.05 -8.42
N VAL A 199 -0.86 -10.52 -9.58
CA VAL A 199 -1.81 -10.02 -10.59
C VAL A 199 -2.73 -11.14 -11.11
N LEU A 200 -2.17 -12.31 -11.42
CA LEU A 200 -2.96 -13.47 -11.85
C LEU A 200 -3.85 -14.01 -10.72
N CYS A 201 -3.36 -13.97 -9.48
CA CYS A 201 -4.13 -14.34 -8.30
C CYS A 201 -5.35 -13.43 -8.12
N GLN A 202 -5.21 -12.12 -8.26
CA GLN A 202 -6.34 -11.17 -8.19
C GLN A 202 -7.41 -11.49 -9.24
N LYS A 203 -7.00 -11.77 -10.48
CA LYS A 203 -7.93 -12.21 -11.55
C LYS A 203 -8.62 -13.54 -11.22
N ALA A 204 -7.90 -14.47 -10.61
CA ALA A 204 -8.47 -15.76 -10.18
C ALA A 204 -9.50 -15.56 -9.05
N VAL A 205 -9.23 -14.69 -8.09
CA VAL A 205 -10.17 -14.32 -7.02
C VAL A 205 -11.42 -13.69 -7.62
N GLU A 206 -11.27 -12.75 -8.56
CA GLU A 206 -12.39 -12.13 -9.28
C GLU A 206 -13.26 -13.20 -9.96
N LEU A 207 -12.67 -14.10 -10.74
CA LEU A 207 -13.41 -15.16 -11.43
C LEU A 207 -14.07 -16.13 -10.45
N LEU A 208 -13.43 -16.47 -9.33
CA LEU A 208 -14.01 -17.33 -8.29
C LEU A 208 -15.21 -16.68 -7.61
N THR A 209 -15.20 -15.35 -7.46
CA THR A 209 -16.28 -14.63 -6.78
C THR A 209 -17.38 -14.15 -7.71
N THR A 210 -17.12 -13.97 -9.00
CA THR A 210 -18.10 -13.43 -9.96
C THR A 210 -18.68 -14.47 -10.91
N THR A 211 -18.10 -15.69 -10.98
CA THR A 211 -18.53 -16.73 -11.90
C THR A 211 -18.65 -18.09 -11.20
N ASP A 212 -19.34 -19.04 -11.86
CA ASP A 212 -19.44 -20.42 -11.39
C ASP A 212 -18.40 -21.35 -12.02
N LYS A 213 -17.37 -20.79 -12.70
CA LYS A 213 -16.29 -21.56 -13.33
C LYS A 213 -15.55 -22.41 -12.30
N THR A 214 -15.24 -23.65 -12.67
CA THR A 214 -14.42 -24.55 -11.83
C THR A 214 -12.99 -24.02 -11.67
N VAL A 215 -12.26 -24.52 -10.68
CA VAL A 215 -10.85 -24.13 -10.50
C VAL A 215 -10.00 -24.58 -11.70
N GLU A 216 -10.37 -25.68 -12.31
CA GLU A 216 -9.77 -26.26 -13.53
C GLU A 216 -9.96 -25.32 -14.73
N GLU A 217 -11.18 -24.83 -14.95
CA GLU A 217 -11.48 -23.85 -16.01
C GLU A 217 -10.76 -22.52 -15.78
N ILE A 218 -10.74 -22.01 -14.55
CA ILE A 218 -10.01 -20.78 -14.20
C ILE A 218 -8.51 -20.98 -14.41
N SER A 219 -7.97 -22.13 -14.03
CA SER A 219 -6.55 -22.47 -14.24
C SER A 219 -6.20 -22.42 -15.73
N THR A 220 -7.03 -23.00 -16.58
CA THR A 220 -6.84 -23.00 -18.03
C THR A 220 -6.98 -21.59 -18.60
N LEU A 221 -8.01 -20.84 -18.20
CA LEU A 221 -8.26 -19.47 -18.66
C LEU A 221 -7.11 -18.51 -18.31
N LEU A 222 -6.55 -18.65 -17.12
CA LEU A 222 -5.45 -17.81 -16.63
C LEU A 222 -4.06 -18.40 -16.95
N GLN A 223 -4.01 -19.44 -17.78
CA GLN A 223 -2.76 -20.07 -18.24
C GLN A 223 -1.84 -20.57 -17.12
N PHE A 224 -2.41 -21.03 -16.01
CA PHE A 224 -1.63 -21.75 -15.01
C PHE A 224 -1.28 -23.15 -15.51
N SER A 225 -0.11 -23.64 -15.14
CA SER A 225 0.35 -24.99 -15.53
C SER A 225 -0.55 -26.12 -15.01
N SER A 226 -1.30 -25.88 -13.94
CA SER A 226 -2.28 -26.82 -13.38
C SER A 226 -3.19 -26.13 -12.35
N ALA A 227 -4.38 -26.71 -12.13
CA ALA A 227 -5.27 -26.31 -11.05
C ALA A 227 -4.63 -26.44 -9.66
N ALA A 228 -3.74 -27.43 -9.47
CA ALA A 228 -2.98 -27.59 -8.23
C ALA A 228 -2.04 -26.39 -7.99
N TYR A 229 -1.37 -25.92 -9.04
CA TYR A 229 -0.53 -24.75 -8.95
C TYR A 229 -1.32 -23.47 -8.70
N LEU A 230 -2.49 -23.29 -9.34
CA LEU A 230 -3.40 -22.19 -9.04
C LEU A 230 -3.82 -22.19 -7.55
N ARG A 231 -4.19 -23.36 -6.99
CA ARG A 231 -4.53 -23.47 -5.56
C ARG A 231 -3.37 -23.04 -4.66
N LYS A 232 -2.13 -23.41 -5.01
CA LYS A 232 -0.92 -23.00 -4.28
C LYS A 232 -0.71 -21.48 -4.34
N VAL A 233 -0.89 -20.86 -5.51
CA VAL A 233 -0.76 -19.41 -5.69
C VAL A 233 -1.85 -18.67 -4.91
N LEU A 234 -3.11 -19.11 -4.99
CA LEU A 234 -4.22 -18.54 -4.21
C LEU A 234 -3.91 -18.60 -2.71
N HIS A 235 -3.49 -19.75 -2.22
CA HIS A 235 -3.15 -19.90 -0.79
C HIS A 235 -1.99 -18.99 -0.38
N LYS A 236 -0.92 -18.91 -1.20
CA LYS A 236 0.24 -18.04 -0.95
C LYS A 236 -0.16 -16.57 -0.80
N HIS A 237 -1.04 -16.07 -1.67
CA HIS A 237 -1.37 -14.64 -1.74
C HIS A 237 -2.60 -14.22 -0.92
N THR A 238 -3.52 -15.15 -0.63
CA THR A 238 -4.78 -14.83 0.09
C THR A 238 -4.91 -15.53 1.44
N GLY A 239 -4.07 -16.53 1.71
CA GLY A 239 -4.23 -17.40 2.88
C GLY A 239 -5.46 -18.33 2.81
N LYS A 240 -6.25 -18.26 1.72
CA LYS A 240 -7.54 -18.95 1.57
C LYS A 240 -7.52 -20.02 0.48
N THR A 241 -8.35 -21.04 0.63
CA THR A 241 -8.64 -22.00 -0.43
C THR A 241 -9.67 -21.43 -1.41
N PRO A 242 -9.76 -21.94 -2.66
CA PRO A 242 -10.79 -21.52 -3.61
C PRO A 242 -12.21 -21.63 -3.06
N ARG A 243 -12.49 -22.66 -2.27
CA ARG A 243 -13.79 -22.84 -1.61
C ARG A 243 -14.09 -21.72 -0.61
N GLN A 244 -13.12 -21.36 0.22
CA GLN A 244 -13.24 -20.25 1.17
C GLN A 244 -13.41 -18.88 0.48
N ILE A 245 -12.73 -18.69 -0.66
CA ILE A 245 -12.89 -17.47 -1.47
C ILE A 245 -14.31 -17.38 -2.03
N ARG A 246 -14.89 -18.48 -2.55
CA ARG A 246 -16.27 -18.51 -3.02
C ARG A 246 -17.29 -18.24 -1.91
N GLN A 247 -17.06 -18.82 -0.72
CA GLN A 247 -17.95 -18.58 0.43
C GLN A 247 -17.95 -17.12 0.91
N SER A 248 -16.92 -16.32 0.58
CA SER A 248 -16.90 -14.88 0.84
C SER A 248 -17.80 -14.07 -0.12
N ARG A 249 -18.44 -14.72 -1.12
CA ARG A 249 -19.40 -14.13 -2.06
C ARG A 249 -20.80 -13.93 -1.46
N ASP A 250 -21.13 -14.71 -0.41
CA ASP A 250 -22.49 -14.83 0.13
C ASP A 250 -22.75 -13.90 1.34
N PHE A 251 -21.93 -12.80 1.49
CA PHE A 251 -22.11 -11.79 2.53
C PHE A 251 -22.19 -10.37 1.95
#